data_c9d89925ed68545aa3a890fe6a7a489e
#
_entry.id   c9d89925ed68545aa3a890fe6a7a489e
#
_cell.length_a   1.000
_cell.length_b   1.000
_cell.length_c   1.000
_cell.angle_alpha   90.00
_cell.angle_beta   90.00
_cell.angle_gamma   90.00
#
_symmetry.space_group_name_H-M   'P 1'
#
loop_
_entity.id
_entity.type
_entity.pdbx_description
1 polymer ?
#
loop_
_entity_poly.entity_id
_entity_poly.type
_entity_poly.pdbx_seq_one_letter_code
_entity_poly.pdbx_strand_id
1 'polypeptide(L)'
;MEVVHAGEMPWGESLVAQRGGGTAVAHKRLFEGTEDSPDHYLLVMAREPNTYFSPRHRHPWDQVRFCLEGSIPIAKGVFVDGGEIAYFPESTHYGPQEGGEDRIVLLLQFGGASGQGFIGPDRMKQARLEMAKHGRFEDGVYKQDVVEGRRNRDAYEAIWLHVKGDVPTYAAPVYKTPVVMLPAALPWKVSHEANVSTREIGVFPHRGLSITSYRLAPGGSHVFPADTALRLLFVTAGTGHIEKHALGHWSSVRVNPGELATLHTDSGLEWMQLTVLPVAPEQA
;
A
#
# COMPACT_ATOMS: atom_id res chain seq x y z
N MET A 1 3.53 -15.34 12.17
CA MET A 1 4.59 -14.54 11.54
C MET A 1 4.97 -15.16 10.21
N GLU A 2 5.23 -14.34 9.21
CA GLU A 2 5.63 -14.74 7.87
C GLU A 2 6.74 -13.81 7.35
N VAL A 3 7.70 -14.36 6.60
CA VAL A 3 8.81 -13.61 6.02
C VAL A 3 8.85 -13.86 4.51
N VAL A 4 9.01 -12.78 3.75
CA VAL A 4 9.14 -12.79 2.29
C VAL A 4 10.37 -11.98 1.89
N HIS A 5 11.19 -12.54 1.01
CA HIS A 5 12.37 -11.88 0.46
C HIS A 5 12.03 -11.23 -0.88
N ALA A 6 11.48 -10.02 -0.83
CA ALA A 6 10.99 -9.35 -2.03
C ALA A 6 12.10 -9.09 -3.07
N GLY A 7 13.36 -8.92 -2.64
CA GLY A 7 14.51 -8.79 -3.55
C GLY A 7 14.71 -10.01 -4.45
N GLU A 8 14.42 -11.21 -3.95
CA GLU A 8 14.61 -12.49 -4.63
C GLU A 8 13.39 -12.95 -5.45
N MET A 9 12.21 -12.38 -5.17
CA MET A 9 10.99 -12.73 -5.90
C MET A 9 11.07 -12.23 -7.35
N PRO A 10 10.60 -13.04 -8.32
CA PRO A 10 10.42 -12.55 -9.68
C PRO A 10 9.32 -11.47 -9.70
N TRP A 11 9.43 -10.53 -10.62
CA TRP A 11 8.33 -9.64 -10.93
C TRP A 11 7.22 -10.44 -11.60
N GLY A 12 6.02 -10.37 -11.03
CA GLY A 12 4.84 -11.02 -11.59
C GLY A 12 4.36 -10.33 -12.87
N GLU A 13 3.49 -11.03 -13.59
CA GLU A 13 2.82 -10.46 -14.74
C GLU A 13 2.11 -9.17 -14.37
N SER A 14 2.13 -8.27 -15.33
CA SER A 14 1.45 -6.99 -15.24
C SER A 14 0.01 -7.12 -14.77
N LEU A 15 -0.27 -6.59 -13.58
CA LEU A 15 -1.65 -6.23 -13.28
C LEU A 15 -2.01 -5.06 -14.18
N VAL A 16 -3.05 -5.23 -14.97
CA VAL A 16 -3.64 -4.11 -15.69
C VAL A 16 -4.05 -3.08 -14.64
N ALA A 17 -3.45 -1.89 -14.71
CA ALA A 17 -3.80 -0.81 -13.80
C ALA A 17 -5.32 -0.63 -13.74
N GLN A 18 -5.86 -0.42 -12.55
CA GLN A 18 -7.31 -0.33 -12.31
C GLN A 18 -7.99 0.64 -13.28
N ARG A 19 -7.32 1.74 -13.60
CA ARG A 19 -7.78 2.81 -14.49
C ARG A 19 -6.84 3.09 -15.65
N GLY A 20 -5.69 2.42 -15.71
CA GLY A 20 -4.68 2.70 -16.73
C GLY A 20 -5.08 2.20 -18.12
N GLY A 21 -4.72 2.95 -19.13
CA GLY A 21 -4.88 2.62 -20.54
C GLY A 21 -3.86 1.62 -21.06
N GLY A 22 -3.75 0.45 -20.43
CA GLY A 22 -2.94 -0.64 -20.99
C GLY A 22 -1.46 -0.67 -20.63
N THR A 23 -0.94 0.28 -19.85
CA THR A 23 0.45 0.21 -19.40
C THR A 23 0.63 -0.84 -18.31
N ALA A 24 1.56 -1.73 -18.57
CA ALA A 24 1.85 -2.86 -17.71
C ALA A 24 2.56 -2.42 -16.41
N VAL A 25 1.96 -2.70 -15.25
CA VAL A 25 2.57 -2.55 -13.93
C VAL A 25 2.98 -3.94 -13.43
N ALA A 26 4.28 -4.21 -13.35
CA ALA A 26 4.77 -5.44 -12.74
C ALA A 26 4.73 -5.31 -11.22
N HIS A 27 4.43 -6.42 -10.52
CA HIS A 27 4.33 -6.37 -9.06
C HIS A 27 4.77 -7.68 -8.41
N LYS A 28 5.05 -7.58 -7.11
CA LYS A 28 5.31 -8.68 -6.20
C LYS A 28 4.32 -8.57 -5.06
N ARG A 29 3.43 -9.56 -4.88
CA ARG A 29 2.54 -9.62 -3.70
C ARG A 29 3.36 -10.09 -2.53
N LEU A 30 3.41 -9.30 -1.47
CA LEU A 30 4.16 -9.64 -0.27
C LEU A 30 3.24 -10.28 0.78
N PHE A 31 2.19 -9.56 1.15
CA PHE A 31 1.20 -10.06 2.12
C PHE A 31 -0.19 -9.61 1.73
N GLU A 32 -1.17 -10.44 2.03
CA GLU A 32 -2.58 -10.16 1.81
C GLU A 32 -3.40 -10.66 3.00
N GLY A 33 -4.35 -9.86 3.44
CA GLY A 33 -5.37 -10.24 4.40
C GLY A 33 -6.55 -10.95 3.71
N THR A 34 -7.57 -11.28 4.47
CA THR A 34 -8.75 -11.97 3.94
C THR A 34 -9.68 -11.00 3.22
N GLU A 35 -9.92 -11.20 1.93
CA GLU A 35 -10.86 -10.38 1.15
C GLU A 35 -12.28 -10.43 1.76
N ASP A 36 -12.99 -9.32 1.67
CA ASP A 36 -14.34 -9.14 2.23
C ASP A 36 -14.42 -9.28 3.78
N SER A 37 -13.30 -9.03 4.47
CA SER A 37 -13.23 -9.00 5.93
C SER A 37 -12.65 -7.66 6.44
N PRO A 38 -12.82 -7.33 7.73
CA PRO A 38 -12.17 -6.16 8.32
C PRO A 38 -10.64 -6.19 8.25
N ASP A 39 -10.06 -7.39 8.11
CA ASP A 39 -8.62 -7.61 8.02
C ASP A 39 -8.11 -7.61 6.57
N HIS A 40 -8.93 -7.14 5.62
CA HIS A 40 -8.53 -7.06 4.22
C HIS A 40 -7.51 -5.96 4.02
N TYR A 41 -6.29 -6.35 3.72
CA TYR A 41 -5.21 -5.49 3.31
C TYR A 41 -4.38 -6.16 2.22
N LEU A 42 -3.61 -5.38 1.47
CA LEU A 42 -2.70 -5.87 0.44
C LEU A 42 -1.41 -5.06 0.49
N LEU A 43 -0.29 -5.72 0.76
CA LEU A 43 1.05 -5.17 0.67
C LEU A 43 1.74 -5.70 -0.58
N VAL A 44 2.12 -4.82 -1.48
CA VAL A 44 2.79 -5.17 -2.73
C VAL A 44 3.98 -4.24 -3.01
N MET A 45 4.98 -4.75 -3.73
CA MET A 45 5.90 -3.91 -4.48
C MET A 45 5.40 -3.80 -5.92
N ALA A 46 5.34 -2.59 -6.44
CA ALA A 46 4.96 -2.31 -7.83
C ALA A 46 6.13 -1.65 -8.57
N ARG A 47 6.38 -2.10 -9.80
CA ARG A 47 7.27 -1.40 -10.74
C ARG A 47 6.40 -0.78 -11.83
N GLU A 48 6.37 0.53 -11.82
CA GLU A 48 5.57 1.34 -12.73
C GLU A 48 6.50 2.07 -13.70
N PRO A 49 6.36 1.87 -15.02
CA PRO A 49 7.17 2.59 -16.00
C PRO A 49 6.75 4.06 -16.09
N ASN A 50 7.61 4.91 -16.62
CA ASN A 50 7.33 6.33 -16.84
C ASN A 50 6.16 6.60 -17.80
N THR A 51 5.78 5.62 -18.60
CA THR A 51 4.60 5.62 -19.47
C THR A 51 3.30 5.29 -18.74
N TYR A 52 3.37 4.95 -17.44
CA TYR A 52 2.17 4.68 -16.64
C TYR A 52 1.30 5.93 -16.55
N PHE A 53 0.03 5.75 -16.89
CA PHE A 53 -0.99 6.79 -16.78
C PHE A 53 -2.15 6.32 -15.91
N SER A 54 -2.59 7.20 -15.01
CA SER A 54 -3.88 7.08 -14.33
C SER A 54 -4.52 8.46 -14.22
N PRO A 55 -5.79 8.63 -14.64
CA PRO A 55 -6.46 9.93 -14.53
C PRO A 55 -6.62 10.34 -13.07
N ARG A 56 -7.01 11.60 -12.83
CA ARG A 56 -7.34 12.05 -11.49
C ARG A 56 -8.52 11.23 -10.95
N HIS A 57 -8.35 10.65 -9.78
CA HIS A 57 -9.33 9.71 -9.18
C HIS A 57 -9.26 9.70 -7.65
N ARG A 58 -10.10 8.88 -7.04
CA ARG A 58 -10.14 8.58 -5.61
C ARG A 58 -10.50 7.11 -5.40
N HIS A 59 -10.32 6.63 -4.18
CA HIS A 59 -10.63 5.25 -3.77
C HIS A 59 -11.56 5.23 -2.56
N PRO A 60 -12.42 4.19 -2.39
CA PRO A 60 -13.15 3.94 -1.16
C PRO A 60 -12.33 3.15 -0.12
N TRP A 61 -11.01 3.33 -0.10
CA TRP A 61 -10.07 2.74 0.84
C TRP A 61 -8.85 3.62 1.02
N ASP A 62 -8.06 3.30 2.03
CA ASP A 62 -6.80 3.99 2.33
C ASP A 62 -5.60 3.32 1.66
N GLN A 63 -4.56 4.11 1.36
CA GLN A 63 -3.29 3.61 0.86
C GLN A 63 -2.11 4.33 1.54
N VAL A 64 -1.01 3.58 1.72
CA VAL A 64 0.32 4.13 1.98
C VAL A 64 1.21 3.75 0.82
N ARG A 65 1.94 4.71 0.25
CA ARG A 65 2.93 4.48 -0.80
C ARG A 65 4.28 4.98 -0.34
N PHE A 66 5.25 4.11 -0.32
CA PHE A 66 6.65 4.45 -0.13
C PHE A 66 7.34 4.38 -1.48
N CYS A 67 7.83 5.51 -1.98
CA CYS A 67 8.62 5.57 -3.20
C CYS A 67 10.02 5.03 -2.88
N LEU A 68 10.31 3.82 -3.35
CA LEU A 68 11.61 3.19 -3.12
C LEU A 68 12.65 3.71 -4.10
N GLU A 69 12.24 3.90 -5.37
CA GLU A 69 13.06 4.41 -6.47
C GLU A 69 12.21 5.27 -7.40
N GLY A 70 12.81 6.27 -8.03
CA GLY A 70 12.17 7.17 -8.98
C GLY A 70 11.25 8.19 -8.31
N SER A 71 10.12 8.53 -8.94
CA SER A 71 9.15 9.51 -8.42
C SER A 71 7.71 9.15 -8.77
N ILE A 72 6.78 9.32 -7.82
CA ILE A 72 5.35 9.04 -7.99
C ILE A 72 4.62 10.36 -8.22
N PRO A 73 4.06 10.64 -9.41
CA PRO A 73 3.23 11.82 -9.61
C PRO A 73 1.90 11.67 -8.86
N ILE A 74 1.52 12.65 -8.04
CA ILE A 74 0.28 12.65 -7.26
C ILE A 74 -0.65 13.82 -7.60
N ALA A 75 -0.13 14.84 -8.25
CA ALA A 75 -0.86 15.94 -8.86
C ALA A 75 0.05 16.61 -9.90
N LYS A 76 -0.48 17.54 -10.67
CA LYS A 76 0.33 18.29 -11.66
C LYS A 76 1.50 19.01 -10.98
N GLY A 77 2.72 18.56 -11.28
CA GLY A 77 3.96 19.12 -10.73
C GLY A 77 4.22 18.79 -9.25
N VAL A 78 3.49 17.82 -8.68
CA VAL A 78 3.69 17.35 -7.31
C VAL A 78 4.03 15.87 -7.33
N PHE A 79 5.16 15.53 -6.74
CA PHE A 79 5.71 14.19 -6.73
C PHE A 79 5.96 13.70 -5.29
N VAL A 80 6.05 12.40 -5.14
CA VAL A 80 6.61 11.70 -3.98
C VAL A 80 7.88 11.05 -4.49
N ASP A 81 9.02 11.58 -4.08
CA ASP A 81 10.32 11.19 -4.58
C ASP A 81 10.91 9.99 -3.82
N GLY A 82 11.99 9.41 -4.36
CA GLY A 82 12.66 8.27 -3.75
C GLY A 82 13.02 8.52 -2.28
N GLY A 83 12.61 7.61 -1.40
CA GLY A 83 12.75 7.73 0.06
C GLY A 83 11.60 8.44 0.77
N GLU A 84 10.66 9.03 0.04
CA GLU A 84 9.47 9.69 0.61
C GLU A 84 8.29 8.74 0.69
N ILE A 85 7.34 9.07 1.57
CA ILE A 85 6.15 8.28 1.83
C ILE A 85 4.93 9.18 1.69
N ALA A 86 3.87 8.67 1.09
CA ALA A 86 2.59 9.36 1.04
C ALA A 86 1.45 8.49 1.57
N TYR A 87 0.58 9.09 2.38
CA TYR A 87 -0.69 8.52 2.79
C TYR A 87 -1.81 9.10 1.92
N PHE A 88 -2.58 8.21 1.32
CA PHE A 88 -3.72 8.52 0.47
C PHE A 88 -4.99 8.10 1.21
N PRO A 89 -5.64 9.01 1.92
CA PRO A 89 -6.86 8.70 2.65
C PRO A 89 -8.01 8.37 1.70
N GLU A 90 -8.92 7.55 2.16
CA GLU A 90 -10.19 7.28 1.50
C GLU A 90 -10.84 8.55 0.98
N SER A 91 -11.44 8.49 -0.19
CA SER A 91 -12.18 9.57 -0.88
C SER A 91 -11.36 10.80 -1.28
N THR A 92 -10.10 10.89 -0.90
CA THR A 92 -9.21 11.99 -1.29
C THR A 92 -8.80 11.84 -2.75
N HIS A 93 -9.04 12.89 -3.54
CA HIS A 93 -8.65 12.90 -4.94
C HIS A 93 -7.14 13.14 -5.10
N TYR A 94 -6.53 12.40 -6.01
CA TYR A 94 -5.15 12.59 -6.44
C TYR A 94 -4.97 12.26 -7.93
N GLY A 95 -3.81 12.60 -8.49
CA GLY A 95 -3.51 12.49 -9.91
C GLY A 95 -3.90 13.76 -10.70
N PRO A 96 -3.72 13.75 -12.04
CA PRO A 96 -3.33 12.58 -12.83
C PRO A 96 -1.95 12.06 -12.44
N GLN A 97 -1.76 10.72 -12.56
CA GLN A 97 -0.47 10.08 -12.45
C GLN A 97 0.07 9.90 -13.86
N GLU A 98 0.91 10.82 -14.27
CA GLU A 98 1.52 10.84 -15.60
C GLU A 98 2.93 11.42 -15.56
N GLY A 99 3.83 10.91 -16.40
CA GLY A 99 5.21 11.36 -16.45
C GLY A 99 6.04 10.89 -15.24
N GLY A 100 7.12 11.61 -14.99
CA GLY A 100 8.11 11.24 -13.99
C GLY A 100 9.11 10.21 -14.54
N GLU A 101 9.74 9.48 -13.63
CA GLU A 101 10.70 8.42 -13.91
C GLU A 101 10.04 7.04 -13.76
N ASP A 102 10.73 6.01 -14.27
CA ASP A 102 10.43 4.63 -13.87
C ASP A 102 10.58 4.52 -12.37
N ARG A 103 9.64 3.84 -11.70
CA ARG A 103 9.60 3.84 -10.23
C ARG A 103 9.29 2.48 -9.64
N ILE A 104 9.84 2.27 -8.47
CA ILE A 104 9.51 1.14 -7.60
C ILE A 104 8.83 1.68 -6.35
N VAL A 105 7.65 1.15 -6.07
CA VAL A 105 6.78 1.60 -4.98
C VAL A 105 6.44 0.42 -4.08
N LEU A 106 6.61 0.58 -2.77
CA LEU A 106 5.95 -0.29 -1.79
C LEU A 106 4.58 0.31 -1.48
N LEU A 107 3.54 -0.45 -1.74
CA LEU A 107 2.15 -0.03 -1.60
C LEU A 107 1.42 -0.91 -0.59
N LEU A 108 0.85 -0.30 0.46
CA LEU A 108 -0.14 -0.89 1.33
C LEU A 108 -1.52 -0.33 0.97
N GLN A 109 -2.49 -1.22 0.71
CA GLN A 109 -3.91 -0.90 0.64
C GLN A 109 -4.62 -1.55 1.82
N PHE A 110 -5.57 -0.88 2.43
CA PHE A 110 -6.37 -1.39 3.54
C PHE A 110 -7.71 -0.68 3.62
N GLY A 111 -8.68 -1.26 4.30
CA GLY A 111 -10.03 -0.72 4.35
C GLY A 111 -10.09 0.72 4.85
N GLY A 112 -10.90 1.55 4.22
CA GLY A 112 -11.17 2.92 4.60
C GLY A 112 -12.18 3.04 5.75
N ALA A 113 -12.44 4.28 6.22
CA ALA A 113 -13.38 4.57 7.30
C ALA A 113 -14.82 4.16 6.96
N SER A 114 -15.21 4.11 5.67
CA SER A 114 -16.51 3.62 5.21
C SER A 114 -16.73 2.12 5.43
N GLY A 115 -15.66 1.36 5.67
CA GLY A 115 -15.72 -0.10 5.77
C GLY A 115 -15.89 -0.83 4.44
N GLN A 116 -15.93 -0.15 3.29
CA GLN A 116 -16.15 -0.80 2.00
C GLN A 116 -14.96 -1.62 1.50
N GLY A 117 -13.73 -1.21 1.83
CA GLY A 117 -12.51 -1.86 1.38
C GLY A 117 -12.27 -1.72 -0.12
N PHE A 118 -11.64 -2.72 -0.71
CA PHE A 118 -11.29 -2.79 -2.14
C PHE A 118 -11.57 -4.19 -2.70
N ILE A 119 -11.54 -4.29 -4.02
CA ILE A 119 -11.64 -5.59 -4.72
C ILE A 119 -10.24 -6.15 -4.86
N GLY A 120 -10.02 -7.39 -4.42
CA GLY A 120 -8.75 -8.08 -4.54
C GLY A 120 -8.29 -8.22 -6.00
N PRO A 121 -6.97 -8.28 -6.24
CA PRO A 121 -6.40 -8.25 -7.59
C PRO A 121 -6.92 -9.35 -8.52
N ASP A 122 -7.09 -10.56 -8.01
CA ASP A 122 -7.53 -11.68 -8.82
C ASP A 122 -9.00 -11.55 -9.24
N ARG A 123 -9.85 -11.13 -8.31
CA ARG A 123 -11.27 -10.86 -8.57
C ARG A 123 -11.44 -9.69 -9.53
N MET A 124 -10.61 -8.66 -9.40
CA MET A 124 -10.58 -7.52 -10.33
C MET A 124 -10.15 -7.97 -11.74
N LYS A 125 -9.10 -8.79 -11.85
CA LYS A 125 -8.64 -9.35 -13.13
C LYS A 125 -9.76 -10.16 -13.80
N GLN A 126 -10.43 -11.04 -13.05
CA GLN A 126 -11.55 -11.84 -13.55
C GLN A 126 -12.70 -10.96 -14.04
N ALA A 127 -13.12 -9.99 -13.24
CA ALA A 127 -14.19 -9.05 -13.61
C ALA A 127 -13.86 -8.29 -14.91
N ARG A 128 -12.62 -7.81 -15.06
CA ARG A 128 -12.20 -7.14 -16.30
C ARG A 128 -12.27 -8.03 -17.52
N LEU A 129 -11.87 -9.30 -17.41
CA LEU A 129 -11.97 -10.28 -18.52
C LEU A 129 -13.43 -10.54 -18.90
N GLU A 130 -14.33 -10.61 -17.95
CA GLU A 130 -15.76 -10.78 -18.21
C GLU A 130 -16.37 -9.54 -18.85
N MET A 131 -16.11 -8.37 -18.31
CA MET A 131 -16.62 -7.09 -18.83
C MET A 131 -16.06 -6.75 -20.22
N ALA A 132 -14.83 -7.18 -20.54
CA ALA A 132 -14.24 -6.97 -21.86
C ALA A 132 -14.99 -7.67 -23.00
N LYS A 133 -15.89 -8.61 -22.69
CA LYS A 133 -16.79 -9.26 -23.68
C LYS A 133 -17.95 -8.36 -24.11
N HIS A 134 -18.21 -7.27 -23.35
CA HIS A 134 -19.38 -6.41 -23.52
C HIS A 134 -19.01 -4.91 -23.56
N GLY A 135 -17.72 -4.61 -23.72
CA GLY A 135 -17.23 -3.24 -23.78
C GLY A 135 -15.71 -3.20 -23.74
N ARG A 136 -15.14 -2.00 -23.59
CA ARG A 136 -13.69 -1.79 -23.54
C ARG A 136 -13.28 -0.84 -22.43
N PHE A 137 -12.11 -1.09 -21.89
CA PHE A 137 -11.45 -0.21 -20.93
C PHE A 137 -10.45 0.69 -21.67
N GLU A 138 -10.61 2.00 -21.55
CA GLU A 138 -9.80 2.99 -22.27
C GLU A 138 -9.67 4.23 -21.41
N ASP A 139 -8.45 4.69 -21.17
CA ASP A 139 -8.11 5.91 -20.43
C ASP A 139 -8.84 6.08 -19.08
N GLY A 140 -8.93 5.01 -18.31
CA GLY A 140 -9.60 5.02 -17.00
C GLY A 140 -11.12 4.92 -17.06
N VAL A 141 -11.69 4.70 -18.23
CA VAL A 141 -13.13 4.61 -18.47
C VAL A 141 -13.49 3.23 -19.01
N TYR A 142 -14.54 2.64 -18.49
CA TYR A 142 -15.22 1.51 -19.12
C TYR A 142 -16.32 2.02 -20.04
N LYS A 143 -16.24 1.67 -21.33
CA LYS A 143 -17.18 2.02 -22.39
C LYS A 143 -17.96 0.78 -22.81
N GLN A 144 -19.24 0.72 -22.46
CA GLN A 144 -20.13 -0.39 -22.83
C GLN A 144 -20.53 -0.33 -24.30
N ASP A 145 -20.65 -1.51 -24.97
CA ASP A 145 -21.06 -1.59 -26.37
C ASP A 145 -22.55 -1.33 -26.55
N VAL A 146 -23.39 -1.96 -25.72
CA VAL A 146 -24.84 -1.81 -25.73
C VAL A 146 -25.34 -1.48 -24.34
N VAL A 147 -26.11 -0.40 -24.18
CA VAL A 147 -26.60 0.06 -22.87
C VAL A 147 -28.02 0.59 -22.91
N GLU A 148 -28.73 0.30 -21.83
CA GLU A 148 -29.77 1.17 -21.29
C GLU A 148 -29.12 2.05 -20.22
N GLY A 149 -29.08 3.38 -20.40
CA GLY A 149 -28.57 4.33 -19.45
C GLY A 149 -27.14 4.86 -19.72
N ARG A 150 -26.32 4.97 -18.69
CA ARG A 150 -24.98 5.60 -18.78
C ARG A 150 -23.96 4.68 -19.43
N ARG A 151 -23.53 5.04 -20.65
CA ARG A 151 -22.59 4.27 -21.47
C ARG A 151 -21.15 4.23 -20.90
N ASN A 152 -20.69 5.34 -20.36
CA ASN A 152 -19.31 5.49 -19.89
C ASN A 152 -19.29 5.62 -18.36
N ARG A 153 -18.46 4.83 -17.69
CA ARG A 153 -18.22 4.88 -16.24
C ARG A 153 -16.74 4.92 -15.95
N ASP A 154 -16.35 5.48 -14.80
CA ASP A 154 -15.00 5.23 -14.28
C ASP A 154 -14.73 3.72 -14.27
N ALA A 155 -13.54 3.33 -14.71
CA ALA A 155 -13.22 1.91 -14.90
C ALA A 155 -13.33 1.12 -13.59
N TYR A 156 -12.88 1.69 -12.46
CA TYR A 156 -12.98 1.03 -11.17
C TYR A 156 -14.43 0.97 -10.66
N GLU A 157 -15.20 2.06 -10.78
CA GLU A 157 -16.61 2.06 -10.41
C GLU A 157 -17.44 1.07 -11.24
N ALA A 158 -17.08 0.88 -12.50
CA ALA A 158 -17.72 -0.13 -13.35
C ALA A 158 -17.41 -1.56 -12.89
N ILE A 159 -16.16 -1.83 -12.54
CA ILE A 159 -15.73 -3.12 -11.97
C ILE A 159 -16.41 -3.35 -10.62
N TRP A 160 -16.46 -2.32 -9.76
CA TRP A 160 -17.13 -2.41 -8.48
C TRP A 160 -18.60 -2.78 -8.64
N LEU A 161 -19.32 -2.08 -9.51
CA LEU A 161 -20.73 -2.38 -9.81
C LEU A 161 -20.92 -3.82 -10.32
N HIS A 162 -20.02 -4.28 -11.20
CA HIS A 162 -20.06 -5.65 -11.72
C HIS A 162 -19.84 -6.70 -10.60
N VAL A 163 -18.93 -6.44 -9.66
CA VAL A 163 -18.53 -7.39 -8.62
C VAL A 163 -19.44 -7.35 -7.40
N LYS A 164 -19.90 -6.16 -6.99
CA LYS A 164 -20.63 -5.92 -5.73
C LYS A 164 -22.14 -5.68 -5.94
N GLY A 165 -22.57 -5.37 -7.17
CA GLY A 165 -23.96 -5.11 -7.51
C GLY A 165 -24.44 -3.68 -7.26
N ASP A 166 -23.62 -2.82 -6.71
CA ASP A 166 -23.90 -1.40 -6.44
C ASP A 166 -22.69 -0.53 -6.84
N VAL A 167 -22.79 0.79 -6.66
CA VAL A 167 -21.66 1.71 -6.87
C VAL A 167 -20.93 1.96 -5.56
N PRO A 168 -19.58 2.20 -5.58
CA PRO A 168 -18.87 2.48 -4.35
C PRO A 168 -19.37 3.80 -3.73
N THR A 169 -19.55 3.79 -2.42
CA THR A 169 -19.82 5.00 -1.63
C THR A 169 -18.51 5.66 -1.27
N TYR A 170 -18.48 6.99 -1.29
CA TYR A 170 -17.31 7.76 -0.90
C TYR A 170 -17.67 8.61 0.32
N ALA A 171 -17.04 8.30 1.45
CA ALA A 171 -17.14 9.11 2.66
C ALA A 171 -16.58 10.53 2.42
N ALA A 172 -16.89 11.47 3.28
CA ALA A 172 -16.23 12.78 3.23
C ALA A 172 -14.73 12.63 3.48
N PRO A 173 -13.86 13.18 2.62
CA PRO A 173 -12.41 13.01 2.79
C PRO A 173 -11.94 13.73 4.06
N VAL A 174 -11.13 13.04 4.87
CA VAL A 174 -10.51 13.61 6.08
C VAL A 174 -9.42 14.62 5.74
N TYR A 175 -8.73 14.43 4.62
CA TYR A 175 -7.70 15.33 4.09
C TYR A 175 -8.05 15.76 2.68
N LYS A 176 -7.71 17.01 2.33
CA LYS A 176 -7.98 17.57 1.00
C LYS A 176 -7.07 17.02 -0.09
N THR A 177 -5.89 16.58 0.30
CA THR A 177 -4.83 16.06 -0.57
C THR A 177 -4.15 14.88 0.10
N PRO A 178 -3.42 14.02 -0.62
CA PRO A 178 -2.51 13.06 0.00
C PRO A 178 -1.54 13.78 0.95
N VAL A 179 -1.14 13.10 2.03
CA VAL A 179 -0.19 13.61 3.03
C VAL A 179 1.20 13.07 2.68
N VAL A 180 2.07 13.94 2.19
CA VAL A 180 3.47 13.57 1.88
C VAL A 180 4.33 13.75 3.11
N MET A 181 5.12 12.74 3.42
CA MET A 181 6.02 12.68 4.57
C MET A 181 7.45 12.48 4.06
N LEU A 182 8.39 13.23 4.65
CA LEU A 182 9.81 13.25 4.29
C LEU A 182 10.63 12.61 5.41
N PRO A 183 10.82 11.28 5.40
CA PRO A 183 11.55 10.59 6.49
C PRO A 183 12.95 11.14 6.71
N ALA A 184 13.65 11.52 5.63
CA ALA A 184 15.02 12.05 5.72
C ALA A 184 15.11 13.37 6.52
N ALA A 185 14.04 14.18 6.54
CA ALA A 185 13.99 15.43 7.30
C ALA A 185 13.77 15.23 8.82
N LEU A 186 13.37 14.05 9.24
CA LEU A 186 13.08 13.75 10.63
C LEU A 186 14.32 13.21 11.35
N PRO A 187 14.64 13.68 12.56
CA PRO A 187 15.77 13.15 13.33
C PRO A 187 15.48 11.74 13.86
N TRP A 188 16.52 10.92 13.97
CA TRP A 188 16.48 9.70 14.75
C TRP A 188 16.41 10.03 16.24
N LYS A 189 15.52 9.38 16.96
CA LYS A 189 15.38 9.48 18.42
C LYS A 189 15.81 8.15 19.04
N VAL A 190 16.63 8.22 20.05
CA VAL A 190 16.99 7.02 20.84
C VAL A 190 15.76 6.54 21.58
N SER A 191 15.45 5.26 21.45
CA SER A 191 14.35 4.60 22.16
C SER A 191 14.75 4.30 23.62
N HIS A 192 13.79 3.95 24.44
CA HIS A 192 14.03 3.37 25.76
C HIS A 192 14.64 1.96 25.70
N GLU A 193 14.47 1.27 24.57
CA GLU A 193 15.11 -0.01 24.31
C GLU A 193 16.58 0.22 23.93
N ALA A 194 17.48 -0.57 24.52
CA ALA A 194 18.90 -0.48 24.23
C ALA A 194 19.17 -0.77 22.74
N ASN A 195 20.04 0.04 22.12
CA ASN A 195 20.46 -0.10 20.73
C ASN A 195 19.35 0.15 19.69
N VAL A 196 18.18 0.66 20.07
CA VAL A 196 17.07 0.99 19.17
C VAL A 196 16.97 2.51 19.02
N SER A 197 16.88 2.96 17.79
CA SER A 197 16.48 4.34 17.45
C SER A 197 15.26 4.30 16.55
N THR A 198 14.38 5.28 16.72
CA THR A 198 13.13 5.38 15.95
C THR A 198 13.02 6.73 15.28
N ARG A 199 12.27 6.75 14.20
CA ARG A 199 11.85 7.95 13.49
C ARG A 199 10.37 7.80 13.21
N GLU A 200 9.55 8.53 13.97
CA GLU A 200 8.09 8.56 13.79
C GLU A 200 7.75 9.41 12.58
N ILE A 201 7.25 8.79 11.53
CA ILE A 201 7.03 9.42 10.23
C ILE A 201 5.60 9.96 10.14
N GLY A 202 4.62 9.16 10.55
CA GLY A 202 3.23 9.58 10.53
C GLY A 202 2.36 8.74 11.46
N VAL A 203 1.39 9.40 12.10
CA VAL A 203 0.38 8.75 12.94
C VAL A 203 -0.99 9.23 12.49
N PHE A 204 -1.83 8.27 12.15
CA PHE A 204 -3.20 8.50 11.65
C PHE A 204 -4.21 7.80 12.57
N PRO A 205 -4.54 8.40 13.74
CA PRO A 205 -5.33 7.75 14.78
C PRO A 205 -6.72 7.29 14.33
N HIS A 206 -7.35 8.06 13.44
CA HIS A 206 -8.66 7.75 12.86
C HIS A 206 -8.67 6.45 12.04
N ARG A 207 -7.48 5.90 11.70
CA ARG A 207 -7.30 4.64 10.98
C ARG A 207 -6.50 3.60 11.77
N GLY A 208 -6.11 3.90 13.01
CA GLY A 208 -5.23 3.05 13.78
C GLY A 208 -3.87 2.81 13.10
N LEU A 209 -3.47 3.66 12.14
CA LEU A 209 -2.25 3.51 11.38
C LEU A 209 -1.11 4.34 11.97
N SER A 210 0.06 3.74 12.14
CA SER A 210 1.31 4.45 12.35
C SER A 210 2.40 3.96 11.40
N ILE A 211 3.29 4.88 11.01
CA ILE A 211 4.42 4.64 10.13
C ILE A 211 5.69 5.09 10.86
N THR A 212 6.59 4.15 11.12
CA THR A 212 7.81 4.41 11.89
C THR A 212 9.00 3.74 11.22
N SER A 213 10.11 4.46 11.06
CA SER A 213 11.39 3.82 10.74
C SER A 213 12.11 3.46 12.04
N TYR A 214 12.74 2.32 12.03
CA TYR A 214 13.56 1.77 13.11
C TYR A 214 14.98 1.59 12.62
N ARG A 215 15.92 1.81 13.53
CA ARG A 215 17.34 1.48 13.37
C ARG A 215 17.80 0.70 14.58
N LEU A 216 18.34 -0.46 14.35
CA LEU A 216 18.93 -1.32 15.35
C LEU A 216 20.44 -1.31 15.16
N ALA A 217 21.17 -0.92 16.22
CA ALA A 217 22.63 -0.89 16.20
C ALA A 217 23.22 -2.31 16.17
N PRO A 218 24.48 -2.49 15.77
CA PRO A 218 25.14 -3.80 15.82
C PRO A 218 25.05 -4.46 17.22
N GLY A 219 24.72 -5.75 17.24
CA GLY A 219 24.48 -6.53 18.45
C GLY A 219 23.14 -6.26 19.14
N GLY A 220 22.28 -5.46 18.48
CA GLY A 220 20.98 -5.08 19.04
C GLY A 220 19.88 -6.11 18.83
N SER A 221 18.81 -5.99 19.63
CA SER A 221 17.58 -6.77 19.50
C SER A 221 16.36 -5.89 19.72
N HIS A 222 15.24 -6.28 19.12
CA HIS A 222 13.93 -5.64 19.27
C HIS A 222 12.83 -6.70 19.41
N VAL A 223 11.94 -6.52 20.37
CA VAL A 223 10.84 -7.46 20.65
C VAL A 223 9.53 -6.86 20.18
N PHE A 224 8.83 -7.57 19.31
CA PHE A 224 7.44 -7.26 18.92
C PHE A 224 6.51 -7.93 19.93
N PRO A 225 5.76 -7.16 20.74
CA PRO A 225 4.87 -7.74 21.73
C PRO A 225 3.66 -8.44 21.10
N ALA A 226 3.16 -9.45 21.80
CA ALA A 226 1.91 -10.15 21.46
C ALA A 226 0.71 -9.26 21.85
N ASP A 227 0.40 -8.28 21.03
CA ASP A 227 -0.75 -7.36 21.19
C ASP A 227 -1.73 -7.47 20.02
N THR A 228 -2.64 -6.52 19.89
CA THR A 228 -3.68 -6.53 18.84
C THR A 228 -3.23 -5.91 17.51
N ALA A 229 -1.99 -5.46 17.40
CA ALA A 229 -1.53 -4.78 16.20
C ALA A 229 -1.07 -5.77 15.11
N LEU A 230 -1.48 -5.52 13.87
CA LEU A 230 -0.81 -6.04 12.70
C LEU A 230 0.43 -5.19 12.43
N ARG A 231 1.60 -5.82 12.28
CA ARG A 231 2.84 -5.13 11.92
C ARG A 231 3.38 -5.67 10.61
N LEU A 232 3.63 -4.75 9.69
CA LEU A 232 4.21 -5.03 8.38
C LEU A 232 5.56 -4.31 8.31
N LEU A 233 6.64 -5.08 8.32
CA LEU A 233 8.00 -4.57 8.28
C LEU A 233 8.56 -4.66 6.86
N PHE A 234 9.35 -3.69 6.48
CA PHE A 234 10.09 -3.68 5.23
C PHE A 234 11.53 -3.23 5.50
N VAL A 235 12.49 -4.13 5.29
CA VAL A 235 13.91 -3.85 5.54
C VAL A 235 14.46 -2.93 4.46
N THR A 236 14.97 -1.78 4.88
CA THR A 236 15.52 -0.74 4.00
C THR A 236 17.05 -0.79 3.92
N ALA A 237 17.73 -1.27 4.97
CA ALA A 237 19.19 -1.41 4.98
C ALA A 237 19.66 -2.42 6.03
N GLY A 238 20.87 -2.95 5.84
CA GLY A 238 21.50 -3.85 6.79
C GLY A 238 21.03 -5.29 6.68
N THR A 239 21.42 -6.10 7.67
CA THR A 239 21.08 -7.52 7.77
C THR A 239 20.75 -7.90 9.21
N GLY A 240 19.94 -8.93 9.38
CA GLY A 240 19.57 -9.45 10.70
C GLY A 240 18.80 -10.76 10.57
N HIS A 241 18.14 -11.14 11.63
CA HIS A 241 17.21 -12.28 11.62
C HIS A 241 16.04 -12.03 12.57
N ILE A 242 14.88 -12.54 12.20
CA ILE A 242 13.72 -12.60 13.07
C ILE A 242 13.41 -14.07 13.35
N GLU A 243 13.44 -14.47 14.62
CA GLU A 243 13.44 -15.87 15.00
C GLU A 243 14.53 -16.64 14.20
N LYS A 244 14.16 -17.61 13.40
CA LYS A 244 15.07 -18.42 12.55
C LYS A 244 15.23 -17.89 11.11
N HIS A 245 14.57 -16.79 10.75
CA HIS A 245 14.53 -16.29 9.37
C HIS A 245 15.53 -15.15 9.18
N ALA A 246 16.47 -15.33 8.26
CA ALA A 246 17.40 -14.27 7.88
C ALA A 246 16.66 -13.10 7.20
N LEU A 247 17.13 -11.89 7.43
CA LEU A 247 16.62 -10.67 6.83
C LEU A 247 17.74 -9.91 6.12
N GLY A 248 17.44 -9.38 4.97
CA GLY A 248 18.32 -8.51 4.18
C GLY A 248 17.50 -7.44 3.46
N HIS A 249 18.15 -6.71 2.58
CA HIS A 249 17.53 -5.62 1.82
C HIS A 249 16.25 -6.10 1.11
N TRP A 250 15.14 -5.36 1.32
CA TRP A 250 13.80 -5.66 0.84
C TRP A 250 13.19 -6.97 1.38
N SER A 251 13.73 -7.53 2.44
CA SER A 251 12.96 -8.53 3.20
C SER A 251 11.74 -7.85 3.84
N SER A 252 10.62 -8.54 3.79
CA SER A 252 9.37 -8.09 4.43
C SER A 252 8.94 -9.10 5.46
N VAL A 253 8.39 -8.61 6.58
CA VAL A 253 7.89 -9.45 7.67
C VAL A 253 6.46 -9.04 8.02
N ARG A 254 5.60 -10.03 8.18
CA ARG A 254 4.29 -9.88 8.80
C ARG A 254 4.30 -10.49 10.19
N VAL A 255 4.05 -9.66 11.21
CA VAL A 255 3.76 -10.11 12.57
C VAL A 255 2.27 -9.88 12.82
N ASN A 256 1.53 -10.97 12.98
CA ASN A 256 0.08 -10.90 13.15
C ASN A 256 -0.30 -10.49 14.59
N PRO A 257 -1.53 -10.00 14.81
CA PRO A 257 -2.07 -9.81 16.14
C PRO A 257 -1.89 -11.07 17.01
N GLY A 258 -1.45 -10.87 18.24
CA GLY A 258 -1.21 -11.95 19.21
C GLY A 258 0.11 -12.73 19.04
N GLU A 259 0.91 -12.42 18.04
CA GLU A 259 2.23 -13.04 17.86
C GLU A 259 3.32 -12.27 18.60
N LEU A 260 4.17 -13.01 19.33
CA LEU A 260 5.44 -12.52 19.87
C LEU A 260 6.55 -12.88 18.90
N ALA A 261 7.43 -11.92 18.59
CA ALA A 261 8.59 -12.16 17.74
C ALA A 261 9.78 -11.31 18.19
N THR A 262 11.00 -11.84 18.00
CA THR A 262 12.23 -11.15 18.34
C THR A 262 13.13 -11.00 17.12
N LEU A 263 13.57 -9.78 16.87
CA LEU A 263 14.47 -9.43 15.78
C LEU A 263 15.86 -9.16 16.36
N HIS A 264 16.92 -9.66 15.73
CA HIS A 264 18.31 -9.45 16.10
C HIS A 264 19.14 -9.03 14.90
N THR A 265 20.24 -8.34 15.14
CA THR A 265 21.25 -8.00 14.16
C THR A 265 22.66 -8.02 14.77
N ASP A 266 23.62 -8.56 14.04
CA ASP A 266 25.05 -8.50 14.42
C ASP A 266 25.73 -7.25 13.81
N SER A 267 25.23 -6.76 12.68
CA SER A 267 25.86 -5.73 11.85
C SER A 267 25.11 -4.39 11.80
N GLY A 268 23.88 -4.37 12.28
CA GLY A 268 22.94 -3.26 12.14
C GLY A 268 21.84 -3.54 11.12
N LEU A 269 20.64 -3.03 11.41
CA LEU A 269 19.45 -3.22 10.56
C LEU A 269 18.58 -1.96 10.61
N GLU A 270 18.05 -1.57 9.45
CA GLU A 270 17.01 -0.53 9.35
C GLU A 270 15.78 -1.10 8.66
N TRP A 271 14.60 -0.76 9.19
CA TRP A 271 13.34 -1.12 8.55
C TRP A 271 12.30 -0.02 8.72
N MET A 272 11.39 0.04 7.77
CA MET A 272 10.13 0.77 7.91
C MET A 272 9.08 -0.19 8.43
N GLN A 273 8.28 0.26 9.39
CA GLN A 273 7.16 -0.48 9.95
C GLN A 273 5.86 0.27 9.73
N LEU A 274 4.88 -0.43 9.18
CA LEU A 274 3.48 -0.04 9.14
C LEU A 274 2.77 -0.81 10.25
N THR A 275 2.25 -0.11 11.24
CA THR A 275 1.47 -0.70 12.33
C THR A 275 0.01 -0.35 12.13
N VAL A 276 -0.84 -1.36 12.02
CA VAL A 276 -2.29 -1.20 11.85
C VAL A 276 -2.99 -1.79 13.08
N LEU A 277 -3.68 -0.94 13.81
CA LEU A 277 -4.51 -1.34 14.94
C LEU A 277 -5.94 -1.64 14.46
N PRO A 278 -6.65 -2.57 15.08
CA PRO A 278 -8.07 -2.72 14.86
C PRO A 278 -8.78 -1.39 15.16
N VAL A 279 -9.51 -0.88 14.19
CA VAL A 279 -10.40 0.27 14.44
C VAL A 279 -11.69 -0.28 14.98
N ALA A 280 -12.06 0.11 16.19
CA ALA A 280 -13.37 -0.24 16.72
C ALA A 280 -14.45 0.28 15.76
N PRO A 281 -15.48 -0.54 15.43
CA PRO A 281 -16.59 -0.04 14.67
C PRO A 281 -17.18 1.18 15.40
N GLU A 282 -17.32 2.31 14.69
CA GLU A 282 -18.05 3.45 15.27
C GLU A 282 -19.41 2.91 15.73
N GLN A 283 -19.74 3.15 16.99
CA GLN A 283 -21.08 2.88 17.49
C GLN A 283 -22.00 3.84 16.73
N ALA A 284 -22.77 3.25 15.79
CA ALA A 284 -23.78 3.95 15.00
C ALA A 284 -24.91 4.52 15.88
#